data_32e8f224fdef5a54720a60528e3410fb
#
_entry.id   32e8f224fdef5a54720a60528e3410fb
#
_cell.length_a   1.000
_cell.length_b   1.000
_cell.length_c   1.000
_cell.angle_alpha   90.00
_cell.angle_beta   90.00
_cell.angle_gamma   90.00
#
_symmetry.space_group_name_H-M   'P 1'
#
loop_
_entity.id
_entity.type
_entity.pdbx_description
1 polymer ?
#
loop_
_entity_poly.entity_id
_entity_poly.type
_entity_poly.pdbx_seq_one_letter_code
_entity_poly.pdbx_strand_id
1 'polypeptide(L)'
;MTTDTIAAIATAPGAGGIGIVRVSGPGALPILEKLFAPAGKGGYKPWILRRGRVQDTEGNTLDDSLAVFMPGPKTFTGEDVAEFQCHGGPALLAAVLEACLCAGARLAERGEFTRRAFLNGRMDLTQAEAVAEMIAAPSKEGARLAAAKLDGVLGQRIGDLRERLEHLRAQICLAVDFPEEEVECLPQEGFLSAIADVKAAVASLLAGFERTRCWREGVTVALAGPVNAGKSSLMNALLGRQRAVVTEYPGTTRDFLEEPIQLAGLPVRLVDTAGLRETDNPAEAQGIQLGRSMIESADVVL
;
A
#
# COMPACT_ATOMS: atom_id res chain seq x y z
N MET A 1 -5.83 17.69 -15.06
CA MET A 1 -6.86 16.66 -14.85
C MET A 1 -6.68 15.64 -15.97
N THR A 2 -6.57 14.37 -15.65
CA THR A 2 -6.55 13.29 -16.63
C THR A 2 -7.91 13.22 -17.31
N THR A 3 -7.94 13.18 -18.63
CA THR A 3 -9.19 13.19 -19.42
C THR A 3 -9.69 11.77 -19.73
N ASP A 4 -8.94 10.75 -19.35
CA ASP A 4 -9.23 9.35 -19.60
C ASP A 4 -9.90 8.65 -18.42
N THR A 5 -10.64 7.59 -18.70
CA THR A 5 -11.31 6.75 -17.71
C THR A 5 -10.55 5.44 -17.56
N ILE A 6 -10.28 5.03 -16.34
CA ILE A 6 -9.57 3.78 -16.01
C ILE A 6 -10.49 2.77 -15.35
N ALA A 7 -10.17 1.50 -15.53
CA ALA A 7 -10.84 0.39 -14.86
C ALA A 7 -9.85 -0.65 -14.36
N ALA A 8 -10.14 -1.27 -13.22
CA ALA A 8 -9.40 -2.42 -12.69
C ALA A 8 -10.24 -3.26 -11.75
N ILE A 9 -9.83 -4.52 -11.54
CA ILE A 9 -10.31 -5.34 -10.43
C ILE A 9 -9.72 -4.78 -9.14
N ALA A 10 -10.57 -4.39 -8.20
CA ALA A 10 -10.18 -3.71 -6.96
C ALA A 10 -10.09 -4.64 -5.75
N THR A 11 -10.47 -5.91 -5.89
CA THR A 11 -10.35 -6.94 -4.85
C THR A 11 -9.12 -7.80 -5.05
N ALA A 12 -8.68 -8.48 -3.98
CA ALA A 12 -7.55 -9.40 -4.05
C ALA A 12 -7.75 -10.50 -5.10
N PRO A 13 -6.70 -11.00 -5.75
CA PRO A 13 -6.82 -12.12 -6.69
C PRO A 13 -7.24 -13.41 -5.98
N GLY A 14 -7.94 -14.29 -6.71
CA GLY A 14 -8.43 -15.55 -6.18
C GLY A 14 -9.96 -15.66 -6.24
N ALA A 15 -10.51 -16.83 -5.90
CA ALA A 15 -11.94 -17.06 -5.83
C ALA A 15 -12.50 -16.58 -4.48
N GLY A 16 -13.55 -15.77 -4.49
CA GLY A 16 -14.19 -15.23 -3.29
C GLY A 16 -15.69 -15.07 -3.48
N GLY A 17 -16.42 -14.75 -2.42
CA GLY A 17 -17.86 -14.48 -2.49
C GLY A 17 -18.20 -13.21 -3.26
N ILE A 18 -17.33 -12.20 -3.17
CA ILE A 18 -17.52 -10.89 -3.80
C ILE A 18 -16.21 -10.47 -4.50
N GLY A 19 -16.36 -9.91 -5.69
CA GLY A 19 -15.30 -9.24 -6.42
C GLY A 19 -15.78 -7.89 -6.97
N ILE A 20 -14.91 -6.91 -6.99
CA ILE A 20 -15.24 -5.53 -7.39
C ILE A 20 -14.40 -5.13 -8.58
N VAL A 21 -15.07 -4.66 -9.64
CA VAL A 21 -14.44 -3.92 -10.73
C VAL A 21 -14.75 -2.45 -10.54
N ARG A 22 -13.71 -1.63 -10.46
CA ARG A 22 -13.80 -0.19 -10.24
C ARG A 22 -13.44 0.56 -11.51
N VAL A 23 -14.23 1.58 -11.80
CA VAL A 23 -14.02 2.51 -12.91
C VAL A 23 -13.86 3.92 -12.33
N SER A 24 -12.89 4.71 -12.79
CA SER A 24 -12.67 6.10 -12.35
C SER A 24 -12.39 7.00 -13.54
N GLY A 25 -13.00 8.17 -13.55
CA GLY A 25 -12.85 9.19 -14.59
C GLY A 25 -14.18 9.64 -15.18
N PRO A 26 -14.16 10.55 -16.18
CA PRO A 26 -15.37 11.19 -16.74
C PRO A 26 -16.32 10.20 -17.40
N GLY A 27 -15.84 9.03 -17.87
CA GLY A 27 -16.66 7.98 -18.45
C GLY A 27 -17.27 7.01 -17.44
N ALA A 28 -17.09 7.18 -16.13
CA ALA A 28 -17.56 6.23 -15.12
C ALA A 28 -19.08 6.01 -15.15
N LEU A 29 -19.87 7.09 -15.19
CA LEU A 29 -21.32 6.99 -15.28
C LEU A 29 -21.79 6.44 -16.63
N PRO A 30 -21.34 6.94 -17.79
CA PRO A 30 -21.70 6.35 -19.11
C PRO A 30 -21.38 4.85 -19.22
N ILE A 31 -20.24 4.39 -18.70
CA ILE A 31 -19.87 2.97 -18.69
C ILE A 31 -20.83 2.19 -17.81
N LEU A 32 -21.13 2.70 -16.62
CA LEU A 32 -22.09 2.07 -15.72
C LEU A 32 -23.48 1.94 -16.38
N GLU A 33 -23.97 3.00 -16.98
CA GLU A 33 -25.29 3.02 -17.65
C GLU A 33 -25.35 2.04 -18.85
N LYS A 34 -24.23 1.88 -19.54
CA LYS A 34 -24.13 0.96 -20.67
C LYS A 34 -24.08 -0.51 -20.27
N LEU A 35 -23.40 -0.83 -19.17
CA LEU A 35 -23.10 -2.21 -18.79
C LEU A 35 -23.97 -2.74 -17.63
N PHE A 36 -24.80 -1.91 -17.01
CA PHE A 36 -25.60 -2.34 -15.87
C PHE A 36 -27.09 -2.04 -16.07
N ALA A 37 -27.90 -3.07 -16.08
CA ALA A 37 -29.35 -3.00 -16.13
C ALA A 37 -29.93 -3.09 -14.72
N PRO A 38 -30.33 -1.96 -14.08
CA PRO A 38 -30.84 -1.99 -12.71
C PRO A 38 -32.20 -2.69 -12.63
N ALA A 39 -32.40 -3.45 -11.56
CA ALA A 39 -33.70 -4.03 -11.26
C ALA A 39 -34.66 -2.92 -10.78
N GLY A 40 -35.80 -2.78 -11.47
CA GLY A 40 -36.84 -1.81 -11.14
C GLY A 40 -36.66 -0.44 -11.80
N LYS A 41 -37.66 0.44 -11.60
CA LYS A 41 -37.73 1.78 -12.19
C LYS A 41 -36.90 2.80 -11.37
N GLY A 42 -36.19 3.66 -12.03
CA GLY A 42 -35.44 4.80 -11.45
C GLY A 42 -33.98 4.86 -11.91
N GLY A 43 -33.44 6.07 -12.09
CA GLY A 43 -32.05 6.32 -12.46
C GLY A 43 -31.05 6.00 -11.34
N TYR A 44 -29.77 6.14 -11.61
CA TYR A 44 -28.71 6.00 -10.60
C TYR A 44 -28.77 7.17 -9.62
N LYS A 45 -28.98 6.85 -8.33
CA LYS A 45 -28.83 7.82 -7.26
C LYS A 45 -27.40 7.74 -6.73
N PRO A 46 -26.68 8.85 -6.58
CA PRO A 46 -25.33 8.85 -6.03
C PRO A 46 -25.24 8.13 -4.68
N TRP A 47 -24.19 7.34 -4.51
CA TRP A 47 -23.87 6.63 -3.26
C TRP A 47 -24.88 5.55 -2.84
N ILE A 48 -25.79 5.15 -3.73
CA ILE A 48 -26.75 4.09 -3.44
C ILE A 48 -26.44 2.87 -4.28
N LEU A 49 -26.18 1.77 -3.59
CA LEU A 49 -26.06 0.44 -4.20
C LEU A 49 -27.41 0.01 -4.81
N ARG A 50 -27.36 -0.45 -6.05
CA ARG A 50 -28.53 -0.97 -6.75
C ARG A 50 -28.28 -2.39 -7.19
N ARG A 51 -29.27 -3.26 -7.01
CA ARG A 51 -29.30 -4.59 -7.62
C ARG A 51 -29.66 -4.48 -9.08
N GLY A 52 -29.03 -5.30 -9.92
CA GLY A 52 -29.30 -5.39 -11.35
C GLY A 52 -28.42 -6.43 -12.01
N ARG A 53 -28.36 -6.39 -13.32
CA ARG A 53 -27.57 -7.31 -14.13
C ARG A 53 -26.42 -6.57 -14.77
N VAL A 54 -25.21 -7.07 -14.59
CA VAL A 54 -24.05 -6.66 -15.39
C VAL A 54 -24.12 -7.38 -16.73
N GLN A 55 -23.92 -6.64 -17.79
CA GLN A 55 -23.97 -7.12 -19.18
C GLN A 55 -22.67 -6.74 -19.90
N ASP A 56 -22.32 -7.49 -20.92
CA ASP A 56 -21.29 -7.09 -21.86
C ASP A 56 -21.81 -6.01 -22.85
N THR A 57 -20.97 -5.58 -23.78
CA THR A 57 -21.34 -4.57 -24.80
C THR A 57 -22.34 -5.08 -25.85
N GLU A 58 -22.57 -6.40 -25.92
CA GLU A 58 -23.51 -7.06 -26.78
C GLU A 58 -24.89 -7.29 -26.13
N GLY A 59 -24.97 -7.02 -24.78
CA GLY A 59 -26.18 -7.19 -23.98
C GLY A 59 -26.34 -8.56 -23.35
N ASN A 60 -25.30 -9.43 -23.41
CA ASN A 60 -25.32 -10.72 -22.73
C ASN A 60 -25.14 -10.51 -21.24
N THR A 61 -25.96 -11.14 -20.40
CA THR A 61 -25.84 -11.06 -18.96
C THR A 61 -24.60 -11.82 -18.47
N LEU A 62 -23.71 -11.11 -17.75
CA LEU A 62 -22.53 -11.66 -17.11
C LEU A 62 -22.84 -12.08 -15.66
N ASP A 63 -23.59 -11.24 -14.90
CA ASP A 63 -23.88 -11.48 -13.49
C ASP A 63 -25.15 -10.77 -13.00
N ASP A 64 -25.81 -11.30 -11.98
CA ASP A 64 -26.84 -10.61 -11.15
C ASP A 64 -26.15 -10.07 -9.91
N SER A 65 -25.91 -8.78 -9.84
CA SER A 65 -24.97 -8.17 -8.91
C SER A 65 -25.45 -6.81 -8.40
N LEU A 66 -24.58 -6.11 -7.68
CA LEU A 66 -24.80 -4.75 -7.22
C LEU A 66 -23.89 -3.78 -7.97
N ALA A 67 -24.35 -2.55 -8.15
CA ALA A 67 -23.51 -1.48 -8.66
C ALA A 67 -23.80 -0.16 -7.95
N VAL A 68 -22.81 0.72 -7.91
CA VAL A 68 -22.89 2.06 -7.30
C VAL A 68 -22.19 3.08 -8.18
N PHE A 69 -22.78 4.28 -8.24
CA PHE A 69 -22.16 5.47 -8.80
C PHE A 69 -21.84 6.47 -7.69
N MET A 70 -20.64 7.01 -7.71
CA MET A 70 -20.12 7.95 -6.75
C MET A 70 -19.56 9.16 -7.52
N PRO A 71 -20.26 10.30 -7.55
CA PRO A 71 -19.77 11.49 -8.24
C PRO A 71 -18.63 12.15 -7.48
N GLY A 72 -17.67 12.69 -8.21
CA GLY A 72 -16.62 13.53 -7.68
C GLY A 72 -17.18 14.83 -7.03
N PRO A 73 -16.40 15.54 -6.23
CA PRO A 73 -15.01 15.25 -5.81
C PRO A 73 -14.90 14.37 -4.55
N LYS A 74 -16.00 13.93 -3.92
CA LYS A 74 -16.00 13.19 -2.64
C LYS A 74 -15.75 11.69 -2.79
N THR A 75 -14.99 11.29 -3.81
CA THR A 75 -14.58 9.90 -4.08
C THR A 75 -13.15 9.66 -3.67
N PHE A 76 -12.67 8.42 -3.78
CA PHE A 76 -11.28 8.08 -3.49
C PHE A 76 -10.31 8.84 -4.41
N THR A 77 -10.56 8.85 -5.72
CA THR A 77 -9.70 9.52 -6.71
C THR A 77 -9.98 11.02 -6.85
N GLY A 78 -11.11 11.52 -6.31
CA GLY A 78 -11.61 12.86 -6.59
C GLY A 78 -12.35 13.00 -7.94
N GLU A 79 -12.40 11.93 -8.73
CA GLU A 79 -13.11 11.83 -10.01
C GLU A 79 -14.47 11.14 -9.82
N ASP A 80 -15.29 11.07 -10.87
CA ASP A 80 -16.44 10.19 -10.88
C ASP A 80 -15.99 8.74 -10.80
N VAL A 81 -16.63 7.93 -9.94
CA VAL A 81 -16.29 6.53 -9.73
C VAL A 81 -17.54 5.67 -9.86
N ALA A 82 -17.42 4.55 -10.53
CA ALA A 82 -18.41 3.48 -10.54
C ALA A 82 -17.80 2.16 -10.06
N GLU A 83 -18.58 1.36 -9.34
CA GLU A 83 -18.18 0.03 -8.92
C GLU A 83 -19.25 -0.99 -9.30
N PHE A 84 -18.79 -2.12 -9.85
CA PHE A 84 -19.57 -3.33 -10.09
C PHE A 84 -19.15 -4.34 -9.03
N GLN A 85 -20.06 -4.67 -8.12
CA GLN A 85 -19.84 -5.63 -7.04
C GLN A 85 -20.45 -6.97 -7.45
N CYS A 86 -19.64 -7.79 -8.06
CA CYS A 86 -20.01 -9.06 -8.68
C CYS A 86 -19.68 -10.26 -7.80
N HIS A 87 -20.08 -11.45 -8.19
CA HIS A 87 -19.51 -12.67 -7.62
C HIS A 87 -18.01 -12.75 -7.91
N GLY A 88 -17.21 -13.18 -6.93
CA GLY A 88 -15.75 -13.08 -6.92
C GLY A 88 -15.02 -14.18 -7.70
N GLY A 89 -15.60 -14.69 -8.79
CA GLY A 89 -14.94 -15.63 -9.69
C GLY A 89 -13.92 -14.91 -10.59
N PRO A 90 -12.64 -15.37 -10.69
CA PRO A 90 -11.62 -14.69 -11.50
C PRO A 90 -12.01 -14.51 -12.99
N ALA A 91 -12.63 -15.53 -13.60
CA ALA A 91 -13.10 -15.47 -14.98
C ALA A 91 -14.23 -14.45 -15.18
N LEU A 92 -15.15 -14.38 -14.22
CA LEU A 92 -16.24 -13.41 -14.25
C LEU A 92 -15.72 -11.97 -14.11
N LEU A 93 -14.83 -11.72 -13.15
CA LEU A 93 -14.24 -10.40 -12.95
C LEU A 93 -13.42 -9.95 -14.17
N ALA A 94 -12.71 -10.88 -14.81
CA ALA A 94 -12.01 -10.61 -16.07
C ALA A 94 -12.98 -10.21 -17.17
N ALA A 95 -14.12 -10.92 -17.34
CA ALA A 95 -15.14 -10.59 -18.33
C ALA A 95 -15.80 -9.22 -18.07
N VAL A 96 -16.11 -8.89 -16.81
CA VAL A 96 -16.64 -7.56 -16.44
C VAL A 96 -15.61 -6.46 -16.69
N LEU A 97 -14.33 -6.69 -16.39
CA LEU A 97 -13.27 -5.74 -16.71
C LEU A 97 -13.14 -5.54 -18.21
N GLU A 98 -13.13 -6.60 -19.00
CA GLU A 98 -13.11 -6.55 -20.47
C GLU A 98 -14.28 -5.75 -21.02
N ALA A 99 -15.49 -5.97 -20.50
CA ALA A 99 -16.67 -5.19 -20.88
C ALA A 99 -16.47 -3.68 -20.61
N CYS A 100 -15.87 -3.32 -19.44
CA CYS A 100 -15.53 -1.93 -19.12
C CYS A 100 -14.51 -1.33 -20.12
N LEU A 101 -13.51 -2.12 -20.53
CA LEU A 101 -12.52 -1.68 -21.52
C LEU A 101 -13.17 -1.50 -22.90
N CYS A 102 -14.01 -2.42 -23.34
CA CYS A 102 -14.78 -2.31 -24.58
C CYS A 102 -15.80 -1.15 -24.54
N ALA A 103 -16.25 -0.74 -23.36
CA ALA A 103 -17.14 0.41 -23.17
C ALA A 103 -16.40 1.77 -23.15
N GLY A 104 -15.06 1.78 -23.23
CA GLY A 104 -14.25 2.99 -23.38
C GLY A 104 -13.36 3.33 -22.19
N ALA A 105 -13.26 2.47 -21.18
CA ALA A 105 -12.22 2.59 -20.17
C ALA A 105 -10.88 2.08 -20.70
N ARG A 106 -9.78 2.54 -20.08
CA ARG A 106 -8.45 1.97 -20.22
C ARG A 106 -8.12 1.13 -18.97
N LEU A 107 -7.31 0.10 -19.14
CA LEU A 107 -6.79 -0.64 -17.99
C LEU A 107 -5.94 0.29 -17.10
N ALA A 108 -6.21 0.29 -15.80
CA ALA A 108 -5.43 1.06 -14.85
C ALA A 108 -4.01 0.50 -14.68
N GLU A 109 -3.03 1.37 -14.52
CA GLU A 109 -1.68 1.01 -14.08
C GLU A 109 -1.66 0.64 -12.60
N ARG A 110 -0.60 -0.03 -12.15
CA ARG A 110 -0.44 -0.36 -10.73
C ARG A 110 -0.38 0.93 -9.89
N GLY A 111 -1.24 1.02 -8.87
CA GLY A 111 -1.33 2.19 -7.99
C GLY A 111 -1.96 3.44 -8.62
N GLU A 112 -2.53 3.36 -9.83
CA GLU A 112 -3.02 4.54 -10.55
C GLU A 112 -4.18 5.24 -9.85
N PHE A 113 -5.09 4.53 -9.21
CA PHE A 113 -6.16 5.15 -8.43
C PHE A 113 -5.61 6.03 -7.29
N THR A 114 -4.60 5.54 -6.58
CA THR A 114 -3.94 6.31 -5.51
C THR A 114 -3.14 7.48 -6.07
N ARG A 115 -2.45 7.30 -7.21
CA ARG A 115 -1.76 8.39 -7.91
C ARG A 115 -2.73 9.50 -8.32
N ARG A 116 -3.91 9.16 -8.86
CA ARG A 116 -4.96 10.14 -9.20
C ARG A 116 -5.49 10.85 -7.97
N ALA A 117 -5.72 10.12 -6.88
CA ALA A 117 -6.12 10.72 -5.61
C ALA A 117 -5.12 11.77 -5.11
N PHE A 118 -3.82 11.48 -5.18
CA PHE A 118 -2.75 12.43 -4.87
C PHE A 118 -2.76 13.65 -5.82
N LEU A 119 -2.79 13.42 -7.13
CA LEU A 119 -2.80 14.49 -8.13
C LEU A 119 -4.02 15.41 -8.05
N ASN A 120 -5.16 14.86 -7.62
CA ASN A 120 -6.41 15.59 -7.43
C ASN A 120 -6.53 16.21 -6.02
N GLY A 121 -5.46 16.19 -5.21
CA GLY A 121 -5.42 16.81 -3.88
C GLY A 121 -6.30 16.13 -2.83
N ARG A 122 -6.67 14.85 -3.04
CA ARG A 122 -7.47 14.07 -2.07
C ARG A 122 -6.63 13.57 -0.90
N MET A 123 -5.34 13.41 -1.13
CA MET A 123 -4.37 12.96 -0.13
C MET A 123 -3.00 13.54 -0.46
N ASP A 124 -2.13 13.63 0.53
CA ASP A 124 -0.73 13.96 0.34
C ASP A 124 0.10 12.70 0.00
N LEU A 125 1.40 12.88 -0.29
CA LEU A 125 2.27 11.78 -0.67
C LEU A 125 2.45 10.75 0.46
N THR A 126 2.51 11.20 1.71
CA THR A 126 2.65 10.31 2.87
C THR A 126 1.41 9.44 3.08
N GLN A 127 0.23 9.99 2.81
CA GLN A 127 -1.05 9.26 2.81
C GLN A 127 -1.13 8.27 1.64
N ALA A 128 -0.64 8.65 0.45
CA ALA A 128 -0.60 7.76 -0.71
C ALA A 128 0.29 6.53 -0.46
N GLU A 129 1.44 6.72 0.17
CA GLU A 129 2.32 5.63 0.61
C GLU A 129 1.65 4.76 1.70
N ALA A 130 0.94 5.40 2.64
CA ALA A 130 0.24 4.70 3.71
C ALA A 130 -0.86 3.75 3.21
N VAL A 131 -1.50 4.02 2.05
CA VAL A 131 -2.44 3.09 1.42
C VAL A 131 -1.76 1.77 1.08
N ALA A 132 -0.57 1.81 0.48
CA ALA A 132 0.19 0.61 0.13
C ALA A 132 0.69 -0.12 1.41
N GLU A 133 1.18 0.62 2.40
CA GLU A 133 1.59 0.06 3.69
C GLU A 133 0.42 -0.64 4.40
N MET A 134 -0.78 -0.06 4.39
CA MET A 134 -1.96 -0.65 5.01
C MET A 134 -2.38 -1.97 4.35
N ILE A 135 -2.35 -2.02 3.00
CA ILE A 135 -2.68 -3.24 2.25
C ILE A 135 -1.64 -4.35 2.51
N ALA A 136 -0.37 -3.98 2.63
CA ALA A 136 0.73 -4.91 2.84
C ALA A 136 1.02 -5.21 4.33
N ALA A 137 0.32 -4.57 5.27
CA ALA A 137 0.62 -4.67 6.70
C ALA A 137 0.61 -6.12 7.22
N PRO A 138 1.74 -6.64 7.71
CA PRO A 138 1.85 -8.03 8.15
C PRO A 138 1.35 -8.25 9.58
N SER A 139 0.97 -7.17 10.28
CA SER A 139 0.51 -7.22 11.68
C SER A 139 -0.56 -6.18 11.98
N LYS A 140 -1.32 -6.41 13.06
CA LYS A 140 -2.30 -5.44 13.55
C LYS A 140 -1.66 -4.09 13.90
N GLU A 141 -0.46 -4.10 14.48
CA GLU A 141 0.25 -2.88 14.85
C GLU A 141 0.79 -2.16 13.60
N GLY A 142 1.29 -2.90 12.59
CA GLY A 142 1.66 -2.34 11.29
C GLY A 142 0.47 -1.65 10.61
N ALA A 143 -0.69 -2.29 10.60
CA ALA A 143 -1.92 -1.70 10.07
C ALA A 143 -2.34 -0.43 10.85
N ARG A 144 -2.19 -0.42 12.20
CA ARG A 144 -2.47 0.75 13.03
C ARG A 144 -1.55 1.93 12.72
N LEU A 145 -0.27 1.64 12.50
CA LEU A 145 0.72 2.66 12.11
C LEU A 145 0.42 3.24 10.72
N ALA A 146 0.06 2.39 9.76
CA ALA A 146 -0.35 2.84 8.43
C ALA A 146 -1.64 3.68 8.49
N ALA A 147 -2.62 3.29 9.32
CA ALA A 147 -3.85 4.07 9.54
C ALA A 147 -3.54 5.47 10.08
N ALA A 148 -2.64 5.60 11.06
CA ALA A 148 -2.25 6.90 11.61
C ALA A 148 -1.55 7.80 10.57
N LYS A 149 -0.80 7.22 9.63
CA LYS A 149 -0.25 7.97 8.49
C LYS A 149 -1.36 8.40 7.52
N LEU A 150 -2.30 7.50 7.24
CA LEU A 150 -3.43 7.80 6.34
C LEU A 150 -4.32 8.92 6.90
N ASP A 151 -4.42 9.05 8.22
CA ASP A 151 -5.08 10.19 8.90
C ASP A 151 -4.33 11.53 8.73
N GLY A 152 -3.15 11.53 8.08
CA GLY A 152 -2.39 12.73 7.72
C GLY A 152 -1.49 13.29 8.84
N VAL A 153 -1.34 12.58 9.96
CA VAL A 153 -0.53 13.05 11.12
C VAL A 153 0.93 13.32 10.73
N LEU A 154 1.51 12.48 9.86
CA LEU A 154 2.89 12.69 9.38
C LEU A 154 2.97 13.89 8.45
N GLY A 155 2.04 14.01 7.50
CA GLY A 155 1.98 15.13 6.56
C GLY A 155 1.86 16.48 7.28
N GLN A 156 1.01 16.58 8.32
CA GLN A 156 0.88 17.77 9.15
C GLN A 156 2.20 18.15 9.83
N ARG A 157 2.88 17.20 10.48
CA ARG A 157 4.18 17.45 11.12
C ARG A 157 5.25 17.93 10.14
N ILE A 158 5.31 17.34 8.96
CA ILE A 158 6.23 17.77 7.88
C ILE A 158 5.84 19.18 7.39
N GLY A 159 4.55 19.46 7.25
CA GLY A 159 4.03 20.78 6.92
C GLY A 159 4.47 21.86 7.90
N ASP A 160 4.30 21.62 9.21
CA ASP A 160 4.73 22.54 10.28
C ASP A 160 6.25 22.83 10.23
N LEU A 161 7.06 21.79 9.96
CA LEU A 161 8.52 21.95 9.84
C LEU A 161 8.86 22.77 8.58
N ARG A 162 8.18 22.52 7.49
CA ARG A 162 8.34 23.27 6.25
C ARG A 162 7.99 24.75 6.44
N GLU A 163 6.88 25.06 7.08
CA GLU A 163 6.47 26.45 7.36
C GLU A 163 7.50 27.19 8.21
N ARG A 164 8.08 26.53 9.23
CA ARG A 164 9.16 27.11 10.03
C ARG A 164 10.40 27.40 9.18
N LEU A 165 10.81 26.50 8.30
CA LEU A 165 11.95 26.71 7.39
C LEU A 165 11.69 27.81 6.36
N GLU A 166 10.47 27.88 5.81
CA GLU A 166 10.06 28.94 4.89
C GLU A 166 10.08 30.30 5.56
N HIS A 167 9.61 30.38 6.82
CA HIS A 167 9.69 31.62 7.59
C HIS A 167 11.14 32.07 7.80
N LEU A 168 12.04 31.17 8.22
CA LEU A 168 13.47 31.47 8.36
C LEU A 168 14.09 31.92 7.02
N ARG A 169 13.76 31.22 5.93
CA ARG A 169 14.22 31.59 4.58
C ARG A 169 13.77 33.00 4.20
N ALA A 170 12.49 33.33 4.45
CA ALA A 170 11.95 34.66 4.14
C ALA A 170 12.67 35.77 4.90
N GLN A 171 13.00 35.55 6.19
CA GLN A 171 13.75 36.52 6.99
C GLN A 171 15.18 36.70 6.49
N ILE A 172 15.85 35.63 6.04
CA ILE A 172 17.19 35.72 5.46
C ILE A 172 17.14 36.52 4.14
N CYS A 173 16.15 36.25 3.28
CA CYS A 173 15.99 36.99 2.04
C CYS A 173 15.77 38.50 2.32
N LEU A 174 14.92 38.85 3.28
CA LEU A 174 14.68 40.25 3.66
C LEU A 174 15.99 40.92 4.16
N ALA A 175 16.77 40.25 4.99
CA ALA A 175 18.04 40.79 5.51
C ALA A 175 19.09 40.98 4.39
N VAL A 176 19.06 40.18 3.34
CA VAL A 176 19.98 40.28 2.20
C VAL A 176 19.52 41.33 1.20
N ASP A 177 18.21 41.41 0.90
CA ASP A 177 17.66 42.31 -0.12
C ASP A 177 17.56 43.76 0.38
N PHE A 178 17.40 43.97 1.68
CA PHE A 178 17.21 45.29 2.31
C PHE A 178 18.20 45.55 3.47
N PRO A 179 19.50 45.54 3.22
CA PRO A 179 20.53 45.66 4.27
C PRO A 179 20.58 47.05 4.94
N GLU A 180 20.00 48.08 4.30
CA GLU A 180 19.98 49.47 4.82
C GLU A 180 18.65 49.83 5.53
N GLU A 181 17.64 48.99 5.46
CA GLU A 181 16.39 49.18 6.14
C GLU A 181 16.44 48.56 7.54
N GLU A 182 15.87 49.27 8.55
CA GLU A 182 15.69 48.73 9.91
C GLU A 182 14.61 47.62 9.92
N VAL A 183 14.83 46.54 9.18
CA VAL A 183 13.96 45.34 9.24
C VAL A 183 14.35 44.57 10.49
N GLU A 184 13.39 44.40 11.42
CA GLU A 184 13.60 43.53 12.58
C GLU A 184 13.76 42.06 12.14
N CYS A 185 14.98 41.67 11.80
CA CYS A 185 15.33 40.27 11.56
C CYS A 185 15.74 39.60 12.86
N LEU A 186 15.54 38.28 12.95
CA LEU A 186 16.06 37.48 14.07
C LEU A 186 17.58 37.67 14.17
N PRO A 187 18.14 37.86 15.39
CA PRO A 187 19.59 37.85 15.59
C PRO A 187 20.16 36.46 15.22
N GLN A 188 21.45 36.42 14.87
CA GLN A 188 22.13 35.18 14.45
C GLN A 188 21.92 34.00 15.41
N GLU A 189 21.92 34.24 16.70
CA GLU A 189 21.64 33.20 17.72
C GLU A 189 20.22 32.65 17.61
N GLY A 190 19.24 33.49 17.28
CA GLY A 190 17.85 33.10 17.07
C GLY A 190 17.68 32.19 15.84
N PHE A 191 18.40 32.50 14.74
CA PHE A 191 18.44 31.62 13.57
C PHE A 191 19.04 30.26 13.87
N LEU A 192 20.19 30.23 14.55
CA LEU A 192 20.87 28.98 14.90
C LEU A 192 19.99 28.12 15.84
N SER A 193 19.32 28.74 16.79
CA SER A 193 18.38 28.04 17.69
C SER A 193 17.21 27.46 16.91
N ALA A 194 16.59 28.25 16.04
CA ALA A 194 15.44 27.77 15.25
C ALA A 194 15.81 26.63 14.29
N ILE A 195 17.00 26.65 13.68
CA ILE A 195 17.51 25.55 12.86
C ILE A 195 17.79 24.32 13.73
N ALA A 196 18.34 24.48 14.92
CA ALA A 196 18.59 23.38 15.85
C ALA A 196 17.28 22.70 16.28
N ASP A 197 16.21 23.48 16.52
CA ASP A 197 14.89 22.95 16.85
C ASP A 197 14.28 22.13 15.72
N VAL A 198 14.37 22.61 14.47
CA VAL A 198 13.92 21.86 13.30
C VAL A 198 14.72 20.57 13.13
N LYS A 199 16.06 20.65 13.28
CA LYS A 199 16.93 19.47 13.21
C LYS A 199 16.56 18.43 14.28
N ALA A 200 16.31 18.86 15.52
CA ALA A 200 15.90 17.98 16.60
C ALA A 200 14.55 17.30 16.32
N ALA A 201 13.59 18.05 15.77
CA ALA A 201 12.29 17.51 15.41
C ALA A 201 12.38 16.46 14.28
N VAL A 202 13.20 16.71 13.24
CA VAL A 202 13.47 15.73 12.18
C VAL A 202 14.15 14.48 12.73
N ALA A 203 15.15 14.63 13.61
CA ALA A 203 15.83 13.52 14.27
C ALA A 203 14.86 12.67 15.11
N SER A 204 13.90 13.30 15.78
CA SER A 204 12.85 12.61 16.52
C SER A 204 11.92 11.79 15.63
N LEU A 205 11.55 12.32 14.45
CA LEU A 205 10.76 11.60 13.45
C LEU A 205 11.51 10.37 12.93
N LEU A 206 12.80 10.51 12.59
CA LEU A 206 13.67 9.42 12.16
C LEU A 206 13.77 8.32 13.21
N ALA A 207 14.05 8.69 14.47
CA ALA A 207 14.12 7.73 15.56
C ALA A 207 12.79 7.00 15.81
N GLY A 208 11.66 7.68 15.58
CA GLY A 208 10.34 7.07 15.59
C GLY A 208 10.14 6.04 14.48
N PHE A 209 10.59 6.37 13.28
CA PHE A 209 10.52 5.51 12.10
C PHE A 209 11.33 4.21 12.31
N GLU A 210 12.57 4.32 12.80
CA GLU A 210 13.43 3.15 13.09
C GLU A 210 12.83 2.25 14.17
N ARG A 211 12.29 2.82 15.25
CA ARG A 211 11.65 2.04 16.33
C ARG A 211 10.43 1.25 15.87
N THR A 212 9.73 1.70 14.84
CA THR A 212 8.53 1.03 14.33
C THR A 212 8.78 0.12 13.14
N ARG A 213 10.03 0.05 12.66
CA ARG A 213 10.43 -0.74 11.50
C ARG A 213 10.03 -2.21 11.63
N CYS A 214 10.29 -2.82 12.78
CA CYS A 214 9.97 -4.22 13.03
C CYS A 214 8.47 -4.55 12.92
N TRP A 215 7.59 -3.60 13.22
CA TRP A 215 6.14 -3.78 13.09
C TRP A 215 5.64 -3.62 11.65
N ARG A 216 6.35 -2.84 10.83
CA ARG A 216 6.01 -2.56 9.43
C ARG A 216 6.58 -3.61 8.47
N GLU A 217 7.85 -3.96 8.65
CA GLU A 217 8.61 -4.82 7.74
C GLU A 217 8.73 -6.25 8.28
N GLY A 218 8.52 -6.43 9.60
CA GLY A 218 8.80 -7.65 10.30
C GLY A 218 10.26 -7.77 10.70
N VAL A 219 10.60 -8.88 11.35
CA VAL A 219 11.95 -9.24 11.79
C VAL A 219 12.36 -10.53 11.09
N THR A 220 13.49 -10.52 10.41
CA THR A 220 14.06 -11.72 9.80
C THR A 220 14.91 -12.45 10.82
N VAL A 221 14.57 -13.71 11.11
CA VAL A 221 15.27 -14.56 12.06
C VAL A 221 15.86 -15.74 11.31
N ALA A 222 17.19 -15.83 11.22
CA ALA A 222 17.89 -16.94 10.63
C ALA A 222 18.22 -18.02 11.68
N LEU A 223 17.87 -19.29 11.38
CA LEU A 223 18.26 -20.43 12.23
C LEU A 223 19.59 -20.97 11.72
N ALA A 224 20.68 -20.72 12.44
CA ALA A 224 22.02 -21.14 12.10
C ALA A 224 22.55 -22.19 13.10
N GLY A 225 23.45 -23.09 12.66
CA GLY A 225 24.08 -24.06 13.55
C GLY A 225 24.38 -25.39 12.87
N PRO A 226 25.10 -26.30 13.56
CA PRO A 226 25.54 -27.58 13.01
C PRO A 226 24.37 -28.49 12.62
N VAL A 227 24.67 -29.52 11.82
CA VAL A 227 23.68 -30.54 11.44
C VAL A 227 23.16 -31.24 12.71
N ASN A 228 21.87 -31.53 12.75
CA ASN A 228 21.19 -32.17 13.88
C ASN A 228 21.14 -31.35 15.20
N ALA A 229 21.38 -30.03 15.15
CA ALA A 229 21.24 -29.15 16.31
C ALA A 229 19.76 -28.85 16.72
N GLY A 230 18.80 -29.40 15.98
CA GLY A 230 17.39 -29.22 16.29
C GLY A 230 16.72 -28.01 15.59
N LYS A 231 17.36 -27.36 14.60
CA LYS A 231 16.83 -26.20 13.86
C LYS A 231 15.44 -26.47 13.28
N SER A 232 15.30 -27.52 12.50
CA SER A 232 14.02 -27.89 11.87
C SER A 232 12.95 -28.29 12.91
N SER A 233 13.36 -28.87 14.05
CA SER A 233 12.44 -29.15 15.16
C SER A 233 11.95 -27.87 15.82
N LEU A 234 12.83 -26.88 16.01
CA LEU A 234 12.47 -25.56 16.52
C LEU A 234 11.55 -24.85 15.54
N MET A 235 11.89 -24.83 14.24
CA MET A 235 11.05 -24.25 13.19
C MET A 235 9.64 -24.85 13.18
N ASN A 236 9.54 -26.20 13.17
CA ASN A 236 8.25 -26.89 13.21
C ASN A 236 7.46 -26.59 14.50
N ALA A 237 8.13 -26.47 15.64
CA ALA A 237 7.47 -26.11 16.90
C ALA A 237 6.93 -24.68 16.88
N LEU A 238 7.63 -23.75 16.27
CA LEU A 238 7.19 -22.37 16.10
C LEU A 238 6.03 -22.28 15.09
N LEU A 239 6.13 -22.95 13.96
CA LEU A 239 5.08 -23.02 12.93
C LEU A 239 3.82 -23.71 13.43
N GLY A 240 3.93 -24.79 14.22
CA GLY A 240 2.80 -25.52 14.78
C GLY A 240 1.98 -24.75 15.80
N ARG A 241 2.55 -23.74 16.46
CA ARG A 241 1.89 -22.94 17.49
C ARG A 241 1.26 -21.63 17.00
N GLN A 242 1.73 -21.10 15.89
CA GLN A 242 1.36 -19.73 15.48
C GLN A 242 1.35 -19.52 13.94
N ARG A 243 0.73 -20.43 13.19
CA ARG A 243 0.42 -20.13 11.79
C ARG A 243 -0.46 -18.88 11.72
N ALA A 244 0.13 -17.78 11.26
CA ALA A 244 -0.65 -16.61 10.87
C ALA A 244 -1.61 -17.02 9.74
N VAL A 245 -2.83 -16.46 9.74
CA VAL A 245 -3.70 -16.51 8.56
C VAL A 245 -3.05 -15.60 7.50
N VAL A 246 -2.09 -16.15 6.78
CA VAL A 246 -1.42 -15.45 5.68
C VAL A 246 -2.15 -15.87 4.42
N THR A 247 -2.76 -14.89 3.76
CA THR A 247 -3.22 -15.05 2.38
C THR A 247 -1.98 -15.30 1.51
N GLU A 248 -2.02 -16.38 0.73
CA GLU A 248 -0.97 -16.73 -0.22
C GLU A 248 -0.79 -15.56 -1.21
N TYR A 249 0.32 -14.85 -1.12
CA TYR A 249 0.73 -13.93 -2.19
C TYR A 249 1.31 -14.77 -3.33
N PRO A 250 0.72 -14.77 -4.54
CA PRO A 250 1.30 -15.44 -5.69
C PRO A 250 2.57 -14.68 -6.10
N GLY A 251 3.73 -15.32 -5.97
CA GLY A 251 4.98 -14.77 -6.50
C GLY A 251 6.26 -15.01 -5.69
N THR A 252 6.19 -15.66 -4.53
CA THR A 252 7.38 -15.88 -3.66
C THR A 252 7.85 -17.33 -3.60
N THR A 253 7.39 -18.19 -4.50
CA THR A 253 7.88 -19.57 -4.62
C THR A 253 9.17 -19.59 -5.45
N ARG A 254 10.31 -19.27 -4.83
CA ARG A 254 11.64 -19.70 -5.30
C ARG A 254 12.53 -20.02 -4.11
N ASP A 255 12.69 -21.31 -3.85
CA ASP A 255 13.86 -22.05 -3.37
C ASP A 255 14.37 -21.88 -1.93
N PHE A 256 13.72 -21.14 -1.01
CA PHE A 256 14.08 -21.20 0.42
C PHE A 256 12.81 -21.28 1.28
N LEU A 257 12.87 -22.07 2.37
CA LEU A 257 11.77 -22.16 3.34
C LEU A 257 11.76 -20.89 4.21
N GLU A 258 11.22 -19.79 3.64
CA GLU A 258 10.85 -18.61 4.40
C GLU A 258 9.40 -18.78 4.88
N GLU A 259 9.22 -18.92 6.18
CA GLU A 259 7.88 -19.08 6.76
C GLU A 259 7.52 -17.86 7.62
N PRO A 260 6.46 -17.13 7.26
CA PRO A 260 5.98 -16.02 8.07
C PRO A 260 5.22 -16.54 9.29
N ILE A 261 5.60 -16.05 10.47
CA ILE A 261 4.91 -16.33 11.73
C ILE A 261 4.62 -15.04 12.48
N GLN A 262 3.76 -15.09 13.49
CA GLN A 262 3.57 -13.99 14.44
C GLN A 262 4.04 -14.42 15.84
N LEU A 263 5.02 -13.73 16.41
CA LEU A 263 5.47 -13.91 17.79
C LEU A 263 5.01 -12.71 18.62
N ALA A 264 4.08 -12.93 19.56
CA ALA A 264 3.50 -11.86 20.37
C ALA A 264 2.97 -10.65 19.56
N GLY A 265 2.42 -10.91 18.38
CA GLY A 265 1.92 -9.87 17.46
C GLY A 265 2.98 -9.25 16.55
N LEU A 266 4.26 -9.55 16.77
CA LEU A 266 5.37 -9.13 15.92
C LEU A 266 5.45 -10.06 14.69
N PRO A 267 5.44 -9.54 13.45
CA PRO A 267 5.66 -10.36 12.26
C PRO A 267 7.12 -10.79 12.21
N VAL A 268 7.34 -12.09 12.12
CA VAL A 268 8.68 -12.69 12.06
C VAL A 268 8.77 -13.58 10.82
N ARG A 269 9.83 -13.41 10.06
CA ARG A 269 10.18 -14.27 8.94
C ARG A 269 11.26 -15.22 9.38
N LEU A 270 10.93 -16.50 9.52
CA LEU A 270 11.89 -17.55 9.83
C LEU A 270 12.57 -18.02 8.56
N VAL A 271 13.91 -18.06 8.57
CA VAL A 271 14.74 -18.58 7.50
C VAL A 271 15.49 -19.80 8.01
N ASP A 272 15.23 -21.00 7.43
CA ASP A 272 15.98 -22.20 7.77
C ASP A 272 17.22 -22.32 6.89
N THR A 273 18.39 -22.22 7.50
CA THR A 273 19.68 -22.44 6.83
C THR A 273 20.12 -23.90 6.79
N ALA A 274 19.30 -24.84 7.29
CA ALA A 274 19.66 -26.28 7.33
C ALA A 274 19.73 -26.93 5.94
N GLY A 275 19.16 -26.28 4.89
CA GLY A 275 19.31 -26.74 3.48
C GLY A 275 20.68 -26.47 2.89
N LEU A 276 21.57 -25.75 3.59
CA LEU A 276 22.88 -25.36 3.11
C LEU A 276 23.92 -26.43 3.48
N ARG A 277 23.98 -27.53 2.71
CA ARG A 277 25.06 -28.53 2.85
C ARG A 277 26.27 -28.12 2.01
N GLU A 278 27.46 -28.26 2.57
CA GLU A 278 28.67 -28.22 1.77
C GLU A 278 28.63 -29.40 0.76
N THR A 279 28.61 -29.06 -0.53
CA THR A 279 28.68 -30.06 -1.60
C THR A 279 29.59 -29.56 -2.71
N ASP A 280 30.20 -30.52 -3.41
CA ASP A 280 31.08 -30.26 -4.56
C ASP A 280 30.34 -29.92 -5.85
N ASN A 281 29.00 -29.71 -5.77
CA ASN A 281 28.15 -29.40 -6.93
C ASN A 281 28.02 -27.87 -7.13
N PRO A 282 28.34 -27.32 -8.31
CA PRO A 282 28.28 -25.88 -8.57
C PRO A 282 26.89 -25.20 -8.32
N ALA A 283 25.81 -25.96 -8.52
CA ALA A 283 24.45 -25.48 -8.25
C ALA A 283 24.16 -25.29 -6.73
N GLU A 284 24.80 -26.15 -5.89
CA GLU A 284 24.68 -26.11 -4.44
C GLU A 284 25.64 -25.07 -3.82
N ALA A 285 26.76 -24.76 -4.47
CA ALA A 285 27.67 -23.69 -4.07
C ALA A 285 26.95 -22.28 -4.11
N GLN A 286 26.04 -22.06 -5.09
CA GLN A 286 25.20 -20.89 -5.11
C GLN A 286 24.22 -20.86 -3.92
N GLY A 287 23.68 -22.01 -3.52
CA GLY A 287 22.83 -22.15 -2.34
C GLY A 287 23.54 -21.74 -1.05
N ILE A 288 24.80 -22.17 -0.87
CA ILE A 288 25.62 -21.84 0.30
C ILE A 288 25.91 -20.32 0.35
N GLN A 289 26.25 -19.71 -0.79
CA GLN A 289 26.52 -18.27 -0.87
C GLN A 289 25.27 -17.45 -0.56
N LEU A 290 24.12 -17.87 -1.07
CA LEU A 290 22.84 -17.22 -0.81
C LEU A 290 22.43 -17.34 0.67
N GLY A 291 22.65 -18.49 1.29
CA GLY A 291 22.38 -18.67 2.70
C GLY A 291 23.30 -17.88 3.63
N ARG A 292 24.57 -17.70 3.24
CA ARG A 292 25.45 -16.77 3.97
C ARG A 292 24.96 -15.34 3.87
N SER A 293 24.55 -14.89 2.69
CA SER A 293 23.99 -13.55 2.53
C SER A 293 22.68 -13.36 3.31
N MET A 294 21.85 -14.40 3.44
CA MET A 294 20.64 -14.37 4.27
C MET A 294 20.94 -14.27 5.77
N ILE A 295 21.96 -15.00 6.24
CA ILE A 295 22.43 -14.88 7.64
C ILE A 295 22.98 -13.48 7.91
N GLU A 296 23.77 -12.93 6.99
CA GLU A 296 24.33 -11.58 7.09
C GLU A 296 23.26 -10.47 7.06
N SER A 297 22.17 -10.70 6.34
CA SER A 297 21.05 -9.76 6.23
C SER A 297 19.96 -9.95 7.30
N ALA A 298 20.03 -11.00 8.11
CA ALA A 298 19.05 -11.28 9.16
C ALA A 298 19.17 -10.28 10.32
N ASP A 299 18.02 -9.85 10.86
CA ASP A 299 17.98 -8.98 12.05
C ASP A 299 18.42 -9.74 13.33
N VAL A 300 18.15 -11.05 13.36
CA VAL A 300 18.52 -11.95 14.48
C VAL A 300 19.00 -13.29 13.93
N VAL A 301 20.06 -13.84 14.50
CA VAL A 301 20.57 -15.18 14.22
C VAL A 301 20.46 -16.03 15.49
N LEU A 302 19.79 -17.19 15.38
CA LEU A 302 19.60 -18.16 16.47
C LEU A 302 20.36 -19.46 16.20
#